data_c60e2e2fdd7191fd4f17fb81f971b57b
#
_entry.id   c60e2e2fdd7191fd4f17fb81f971b57b
#
_cell.length_a   1.000
_cell.length_b   1.000
_cell.length_c   1.000
_cell.angle_alpha   90.00
_cell.angle_beta   90.00
_cell.angle_gamma   90.00
#
_symmetry.space_group_name_H-M   'P 1'
#
loop_
_entity.id
_entity.type
_entity.pdbx_description
1 polymer ?
#
loop_
_entity_poly.entity_id
_entity_poly.type
_entity_poly.pdbx_seq_one_letter_code
_entity_poly.pdbx_strand_id
1 'polypeptide(L)'
;HAAEGYARSSGKPGVVLVTSGPGATNAVTALTDAYMDSVPLVCISGQVPTHLIGTDAFQECDTTGITRPCTKHNWLVKDIKDLQKVIHKAFEVATTGRPGPVLVDIPKDIQFQKTKYTSFKKKNKKLNGNSHNYFNQKDINQLIDLMKKSKRPIFYTGGGVINSGPKASDLLREL
;
A
#
# COMPACT_ATOMS: atom_id res chain seq x y z
N HIS A 1 -13.11 -1.78 4.94
CA HIS A 1 -13.74 -0.73 4.11
C HIS A 1 -13.70 0.67 4.76
N ALA A 2 -13.84 0.82 6.08
CA ALA A 2 -13.72 2.13 6.74
C ALA A 2 -12.32 2.75 6.57
N ALA A 3 -11.25 1.95 6.72
CA ALA A 3 -9.89 2.39 6.49
C ALA A 3 -9.63 2.75 5.02
N GLU A 4 -10.25 2.02 4.11
CA GLU A 4 -10.21 2.31 2.67
C GLU A 4 -10.90 3.63 2.35
N GLY A 5 -12.11 3.85 2.86
CA GLY A 5 -12.84 5.12 2.73
C GLY A 5 -12.04 6.30 3.32
N TYR A 6 -11.36 6.09 4.45
CA TYR A 6 -10.45 7.08 5.02
C TYR A 6 -9.30 7.41 4.06
N ALA A 7 -8.66 6.38 3.47
CA ALA A 7 -7.56 6.62 2.55
C ALA A 7 -8.00 7.38 1.28
N ARG A 8 -9.15 7.03 0.72
CA ARG A 8 -9.73 7.71 -0.45
C ARG A 8 -10.06 9.19 -0.17
N SER A 9 -10.61 9.47 1.00
CA SER A 9 -11.04 10.84 1.35
C SER A 9 -9.91 11.74 1.85
N SER A 10 -8.92 11.17 2.55
CA SER A 10 -7.84 11.95 3.18
C SER A 10 -6.55 12.03 2.37
N GLY A 11 -6.37 11.16 1.36
CA GLY A 11 -5.11 11.01 0.64
C GLY A 11 -3.98 10.40 1.49
N LYS A 12 -4.30 9.88 2.69
CA LYS A 12 -3.33 9.24 3.59
C LYS A 12 -3.56 7.73 3.63
N PRO A 13 -2.55 6.90 3.94
CA PRO A 13 -2.78 5.46 4.06
C PRO A 13 -3.75 5.16 5.19
N GLY A 14 -4.75 4.32 4.91
CA GLY A 14 -5.65 3.77 5.90
C GLY A 14 -4.98 2.65 6.69
N VAL A 15 -5.38 2.47 7.95
CA VAL A 15 -4.89 1.38 8.79
C VAL A 15 -6.08 0.59 9.34
N VAL A 16 -5.99 -0.73 9.25
CA VAL A 16 -6.97 -1.65 9.82
C VAL A 16 -6.27 -2.70 10.66
N LEU A 17 -6.83 -3.01 11.81
CA LEU A 17 -6.36 -4.06 12.71
C LEU A 17 -7.46 -5.12 12.86
N VAL A 18 -7.10 -6.37 12.62
CA VAL A 18 -8.01 -7.52 12.71
C VAL A 18 -7.37 -8.67 13.48
N THR A 19 -8.22 -9.55 14.02
CA THR A 19 -7.73 -10.78 14.64
C THR A 19 -7.33 -11.82 13.58
N SER A 20 -6.74 -12.94 14.03
CA SER A 20 -6.40 -14.10 13.19
C SER A 20 -7.64 -14.75 12.56
N GLY A 21 -7.42 -15.66 11.62
CA GLY A 21 -8.45 -16.49 11.01
C GLY A 21 -9.59 -15.64 10.43
N PRO A 22 -10.80 -15.76 10.99
CA PRO A 22 -12.00 -15.09 10.42
C PRO A 22 -11.88 -13.56 10.38
N GLY A 23 -11.15 -12.92 11.29
CA GLY A 23 -10.89 -11.49 11.23
C GLY A 23 -10.06 -11.10 10.00
N ALA A 24 -8.99 -11.83 9.75
CA ALA A 24 -8.11 -11.60 8.60
C ALA A 24 -8.83 -11.93 7.28
N THR A 25 -9.55 -13.05 7.20
CA THR A 25 -10.27 -13.44 5.98
C THR A 25 -11.38 -12.47 5.62
N ASN A 26 -12.07 -11.88 6.60
CA ASN A 26 -13.06 -10.83 6.36
C ASN A 26 -12.47 -9.53 5.79
N ALA A 27 -11.17 -9.28 5.99
CA ALA A 27 -10.51 -8.12 5.42
C ALA A 27 -10.14 -8.29 3.93
N VAL A 28 -10.15 -9.52 3.40
CA VAL A 28 -9.66 -9.84 2.04
C VAL A 28 -10.42 -9.07 0.96
N THR A 29 -11.73 -8.93 1.09
CA THR A 29 -12.54 -8.18 0.12
C THR A 29 -12.06 -6.74 0.01
N ALA A 30 -11.91 -6.04 1.14
CA ALA A 30 -11.45 -4.65 1.17
C ALA A 30 -9.98 -4.52 0.71
N LEU A 31 -9.13 -5.50 1.02
CA LEU A 31 -7.76 -5.53 0.51
C LEU A 31 -7.74 -5.69 -1.01
N THR A 32 -8.58 -6.57 -1.56
CA THR A 32 -8.68 -6.77 -3.01
C THR A 32 -9.17 -5.51 -3.71
N ASP A 33 -10.20 -4.86 -3.18
CA ASP A 33 -10.73 -3.61 -3.70
C ASP A 33 -9.67 -2.50 -3.70
N ALA A 34 -9.01 -2.31 -2.55
CA ALA A 34 -7.91 -1.36 -2.41
C ALA A 34 -6.73 -1.64 -3.35
N TYR A 35 -6.45 -2.93 -3.63
CA TYR A 35 -5.39 -3.33 -4.56
C TYR A 35 -5.73 -2.95 -6.00
N MET A 36 -6.96 -3.23 -6.42
CA MET A 36 -7.45 -2.92 -7.76
C MET A 36 -7.51 -1.41 -8.00
N ASP A 37 -7.96 -0.65 -7.01
CA ASP A 37 -8.15 0.80 -7.11
C ASP A 37 -6.93 1.63 -6.71
N SER A 38 -5.82 0.98 -6.37
CA SER A 38 -4.57 1.68 -5.98
C SER A 38 -4.72 2.52 -4.72
N VAL A 39 -5.46 2.02 -3.73
CA VAL A 39 -5.70 2.68 -2.44
C VAL A 39 -4.67 2.21 -1.41
N PRO A 40 -3.88 3.12 -0.80
CA PRO A 40 -2.87 2.73 0.18
C PRO A 40 -3.53 2.28 1.49
N LEU A 41 -3.31 1.01 1.88
CA LEU A 41 -3.79 0.41 3.12
C LEU A 41 -2.68 -0.36 3.82
N VAL A 42 -2.64 -0.26 5.15
CA VAL A 42 -1.82 -1.14 6.01
C VAL A 42 -2.77 -1.97 6.86
N CYS A 43 -2.88 -3.25 6.53
CA CYS A 43 -3.62 -4.22 7.32
C CYS A 43 -2.67 -4.88 8.31
N ILE A 44 -3.01 -4.83 9.59
CA ILE A 44 -2.31 -5.55 10.66
C ILE A 44 -3.24 -6.66 11.12
N SER A 45 -2.81 -7.92 10.96
CA SER A 45 -3.54 -9.09 11.44
C SER A 45 -2.84 -9.74 12.61
N GLY A 46 -3.61 -10.26 13.54
CA GLY A 46 -3.10 -11.21 14.52
C GLY A 46 -2.90 -12.58 13.89
N GLN A 47 -2.00 -13.38 14.44
CA GLN A 47 -1.78 -14.78 14.08
C GLN A 47 -1.68 -15.63 15.34
N VAL A 48 -1.92 -16.92 15.21
CA VAL A 48 -1.66 -17.89 16.30
C VAL A 48 -0.19 -17.83 16.71
N PRO A 49 0.17 -18.26 17.94
CA PRO A 49 1.58 -18.30 18.36
C PRO A 49 2.46 -19.01 17.35
N THR A 50 3.70 -18.57 17.20
CA THR A 50 4.64 -19.06 16.16
C THR A 50 4.79 -20.58 16.15
N HIS A 51 4.75 -21.24 17.32
CA HIS A 51 4.88 -22.70 17.45
C HIS A 51 3.62 -23.47 17.05
N LEU A 52 2.48 -22.78 16.88
CA LEU A 52 1.21 -23.37 16.45
C LEU A 52 0.93 -23.16 14.96
N ILE A 53 1.73 -22.35 14.27
CA ILE A 53 1.54 -22.12 12.83
C ILE A 53 1.77 -23.42 12.06
N GLY A 54 0.77 -23.83 11.27
CA GLY A 54 0.79 -25.07 10.49
C GLY A 54 0.27 -26.30 11.25
N THR A 55 -0.41 -26.12 12.38
CA THR A 55 -0.96 -27.21 13.19
C THR A 55 -2.48 -27.28 13.20
N ASP A 56 -3.16 -26.49 12.35
CA ASP A 56 -4.62 -26.32 12.33
C ASP A 56 -5.17 -25.83 13.69
N ALA A 57 -4.44 -24.91 14.33
CA ALA A 57 -4.82 -24.33 15.60
C ALA A 57 -6.10 -23.49 15.48
N PHE A 58 -6.79 -23.28 16.61
CA PHE A 58 -8.02 -22.50 16.66
C PHE A 58 -7.83 -21.10 16.05
N GLN A 59 -8.64 -20.77 15.06
CA GLN A 59 -8.58 -19.51 14.29
C GLN A 59 -7.24 -19.31 13.56
N GLU A 60 -6.51 -20.36 13.26
CA GLU A 60 -5.37 -20.28 12.35
C GLU A 60 -5.84 -20.05 10.91
N CYS A 61 -5.08 -19.31 10.16
CA CYS A 61 -5.26 -19.14 8.73
C CYS A 61 -3.91 -18.78 8.09
N ASP A 62 -3.62 -19.31 6.92
CA ASP A 62 -2.49 -18.82 6.11
C ASP A 62 -2.82 -17.45 5.50
N THR A 63 -2.84 -16.44 6.38
CA THR A 63 -3.18 -15.06 6.02
C THR A 63 -2.24 -14.50 4.95
N THR A 64 -0.95 -14.82 5.03
CA THR A 64 0.03 -14.38 4.03
C THR A 64 -0.18 -15.06 2.68
N GLY A 65 -0.53 -16.33 2.64
CA GLY A 65 -0.88 -17.05 1.42
C GLY A 65 -2.13 -16.50 0.74
N ILE A 66 -3.20 -16.32 1.51
CA ILE A 66 -4.49 -15.80 1.01
C ILE A 66 -4.35 -14.37 0.48
N THR A 67 -3.59 -13.51 1.16
CA THR A 67 -3.48 -12.09 0.79
C THR A 67 -2.39 -11.80 -0.23
N ARG A 68 -1.57 -12.77 -0.58
CA ARG A 68 -0.49 -12.60 -1.56
C ARG A 68 -0.97 -12.05 -2.91
N PRO A 69 -2.05 -12.55 -3.52
CA PRO A 69 -2.52 -12.04 -4.81
C PRO A 69 -3.23 -10.67 -4.74
N CYS A 70 -3.66 -10.24 -3.57
CA CYS A 70 -4.45 -9.01 -3.39
C CYS A 70 -3.74 -7.94 -2.53
N THR A 71 -2.43 -8.06 -2.35
CA THR A 71 -1.60 -7.06 -1.66
C THR A 71 -0.32 -6.78 -2.43
N LYS A 72 0.24 -5.60 -2.26
CA LYS A 72 1.55 -5.27 -2.82
C LYS A 72 2.67 -6.09 -2.18
N HIS A 73 2.54 -6.33 -0.90
CA HIS A 73 3.42 -7.18 -0.11
C HIS A 73 2.78 -7.58 1.21
N ASN A 74 3.20 -8.71 1.75
CA ASN A 74 2.79 -9.14 3.08
C ASN A 74 4.00 -9.68 3.88
N TRP A 75 3.92 -9.59 5.19
CA TRP A 75 4.95 -10.06 6.13
C TRP A 75 4.32 -10.89 7.22
N LEU A 76 4.96 -12.01 7.56
CA LEU A 76 4.75 -12.73 8.82
C LEU A 76 5.93 -12.37 9.75
N VAL A 77 5.65 -11.67 10.84
CA VAL A 77 6.68 -11.21 11.80
C VAL A 77 7.01 -12.34 12.76
N LYS A 78 8.21 -12.92 12.66
CA LYS A 78 8.65 -14.03 13.50
C LYS A 78 9.63 -13.62 14.62
N ASP A 79 10.14 -12.40 14.61
CA ASP A 79 11.02 -11.84 15.64
C ASP A 79 10.55 -10.42 15.98
N ILE A 80 10.40 -10.12 17.26
CA ILE A 80 10.02 -8.79 17.75
C ILE A 80 11.00 -7.70 17.31
N LYS A 81 12.27 -8.02 17.12
CA LYS A 81 13.29 -7.08 16.64
C LYS A 81 13.00 -6.56 15.23
N ASP A 82 12.30 -7.33 14.41
CA ASP A 82 11.95 -6.94 13.06
C ASP A 82 10.66 -6.12 12.99
N LEU A 83 9.80 -6.19 14.00
CA LEU A 83 8.47 -5.58 13.99
C LEU A 83 8.52 -4.09 13.61
N GLN A 84 9.39 -3.32 14.25
CA GLN A 84 9.51 -1.89 13.97
C GLN A 84 9.89 -1.61 12.52
N LYS A 85 10.89 -2.33 12.00
CA LYS A 85 11.34 -2.21 10.61
C LYS A 85 10.24 -2.60 9.62
N VAL A 86 9.53 -3.69 9.91
CA VAL A 86 8.44 -4.18 9.07
C VAL A 86 7.30 -3.16 9.00
N ILE A 87 6.88 -2.59 10.13
CA ILE A 87 5.83 -1.57 10.14
C ILE A 87 6.24 -0.34 9.31
N HIS A 88 7.46 0.18 9.48
CA HIS A 88 7.93 1.29 8.65
C HIS A 88 7.94 0.93 7.15
N LYS A 89 8.40 -0.28 6.83
CA LYS A 89 8.44 -0.75 5.44
C LYS A 89 7.02 -0.94 4.86
N ALA A 90 6.06 -1.36 5.67
CA ALA A 90 4.67 -1.51 5.28
C ALA A 90 4.09 -0.16 4.80
N PHE A 91 4.26 0.91 5.57
CA PHE A 91 3.81 2.24 5.14
C PHE A 91 4.55 2.74 3.90
N GLU A 92 5.86 2.53 3.82
CA GLU A 92 6.65 2.89 2.63
C GLU A 92 6.13 2.15 1.38
N VAL A 93 5.95 0.83 1.45
CA VAL A 93 5.49 0.02 0.30
C VAL A 93 4.06 0.37 -0.08
N ALA A 94 3.16 0.60 0.90
CA ALA A 94 1.78 0.97 0.62
C ALA A 94 1.66 2.28 -0.19
N THR A 95 2.58 3.22 0.03
CA THR A 95 2.49 4.58 -0.51
C THR A 95 3.44 4.87 -1.67
N THR A 96 4.40 3.99 -1.99
CA THR A 96 5.39 4.22 -3.07
C THR A 96 4.99 3.56 -4.38
N GLY A 97 5.37 4.16 -5.50
CA GLY A 97 4.98 3.71 -6.85
C GLY A 97 3.46 3.74 -7.02
N ARG A 98 2.86 2.70 -7.61
CA ARG A 98 1.41 2.51 -7.58
C ARG A 98 0.99 2.25 -6.13
N PRO A 99 0.17 3.10 -5.49
CA PRO A 99 -0.30 2.84 -4.13
C PRO A 99 -1.10 1.53 -4.04
N GLY A 100 -1.21 0.97 -2.85
CA GLY A 100 -2.00 -0.23 -2.66
C GLY A 100 -1.85 -0.82 -1.26
N PRO A 101 -2.62 -1.86 -0.94
CA PRO A 101 -2.63 -2.48 0.37
C PRO A 101 -1.39 -3.34 0.61
N VAL A 102 -1.03 -3.42 1.87
CA VAL A 102 -0.03 -4.36 2.42
C VAL A 102 -0.59 -5.02 3.67
N LEU A 103 -0.04 -6.17 4.04
CA LEU A 103 -0.45 -6.88 5.24
C LEU A 103 0.77 -7.19 6.13
N VAL A 104 0.59 -7.00 7.44
CA VAL A 104 1.57 -7.40 8.46
C VAL A 104 0.89 -8.35 9.44
N ASP A 105 1.26 -9.61 9.39
CA ASP A 105 0.73 -10.68 10.23
C ASP A 105 1.62 -10.88 11.44
N ILE A 106 1.06 -10.72 12.66
CA ILE A 106 1.82 -10.66 13.90
C ILE A 106 1.36 -11.77 14.84
N PRO A 107 2.17 -12.83 15.04
CA PRO A 107 1.85 -13.90 15.97
C PRO A 107 1.67 -13.42 17.41
N LYS A 108 0.77 -14.09 18.14
CA LYS A 108 0.38 -13.74 19.50
C LYS A 108 1.58 -13.68 20.47
N ASP A 109 2.48 -14.62 20.39
CA ASP A 109 3.69 -14.67 21.21
C ASP A 109 4.65 -13.51 20.94
N ILE A 110 4.72 -13.04 19.69
CA ILE A 110 5.49 -11.85 19.30
C ILE A 110 4.86 -10.58 19.93
N GLN A 111 3.52 -10.49 19.97
CA GLN A 111 2.81 -9.33 20.54
C GLN A 111 3.07 -9.16 22.05
N PHE A 112 3.36 -10.24 22.77
CA PHE A 112 3.69 -10.20 24.21
C PHE A 112 5.17 -9.94 24.51
N GLN A 113 6.04 -10.01 23.50
CA GLN A 113 7.46 -9.78 23.71
C GLN A 113 7.76 -8.28 23.88
N LYS A 114 8.84 -8.02 24.59
CA LYS A 114 9.34 -6.65 24.81
C LYS A 114 10.66 -6.46 24.07
N THR A 115 10.80 -5.34 23.42
CA THR A 115 12.06 -4.94 22.76
C THR A 115 12.35 -3.47 23.02
N LYS A 116 13.62 -3.09 22.89
CA LYS A 116 14.02 -1.70 23.01
C LYS A 116 13.61 -0.94 21.74
N TYR A 117 12.81 0.10 21.90
CA TYR A 117 12.48 0.99 20.80
C TYR A 117 13.73 1.78 20.37
N THR A 118 14.04 1.73 19.10
CA THR A 118 15.08 2.57 18.49
C THR A 118 14.41 3.49 17.48
N SER A 119 14.49 4.82 17.71
CA SER A 119 13.90 5.74 16.74
C SER A 119 14.58 5.55 15.38
N PHE A 120 13.78 5.25 14.36
CA PHE A 120 14.27 5.35 12.98
C PHE A 120 14.53 6.83 12.69
N LYS A 121 15.79 7.24 12.71
CA LYS A 121 16.14 8.46 11.99
C LYS A 121 15.70 8.19 10.55
N LYS A 122 14.65 8.88 10.06
CA LYS A 122 14.45 9.01 8.63
C LYS A 122 15.83 9.41 8.09
N LYS A 123 16.58 8.48 7.53
CA LYS A 123 17.55 8.88 6.55
C LYS A 123 16.67 9.62 5.56
N ASN A 124 16.81 10.95 5.49
CA ASN A 124 16.41 11.69 4.32
C ASN A 124 17.27 11.09 3.19
N LYS A 125 16.93 9.87 2.76
CA LYS A 125 17.08 9.55 1.38
C LYS A 125 16.25 10.67 0.74
N LYS A 126 16.90 11.80 0.39
CA LYS A 126 16.53 12.43 -0.86
C LYS A 126 16.21 11.22 -1.70
N LEU A 127 14.96 11.06 -2.08
CA LEU A 127 14.63 10.27 -3.23
C LEU A 127 15.49 10.86 -4.35
N ASN A 128 16.80 10.52 -4.37
CA ASN A 128 17.51 10.28 -5.58
C ASN A 128 16.84 9.03 -6.17
N GLY A 129 15.48 9.09 -6.18
CA GLY A 129 14.82 8.53 -7.29
C GLY A 129 15.51 9.26 -8.44
N ASN A 130 16.26 8.52 -9.20
CA ASN A 130 15.97 8.61 -10.58
C ASN A 130 14.43 8.55 -10.63
N SER A 131 13.76 9.71 -10.43
CA SER A 131 12.60 9.99 -11.21
C SER A 131 13.14 9.69 -12.59
N HIS A 132 12.96 8.46 -13.04
CA HIS A 132 13.05 8.21 -14.43
C HIS A 132 12.20 9.35 -14.98
N ASN A 133 12.85 10.34 -15.56
CA ASN A 133 12.16 11.29 -16.38
C ASN A 133 11.55 10.40 -17.46
N TYR A 134 10.36 9.81 -17.14
CA TYR A 134 9.57 9.02 -18.06
C TYR A 134 9.18 9.85 -19.30
N PHE A 135 9.52 11.14 -19.23
CA PHE A 135 9.24 12.12 -20.26
C PHE A 135 10.55 12.69 -20.75
N ASN A 136 10.87 12.47 -22.01
CA ASN A 136 11.84 13.28 -22.68
C ASN A 136 11.13 14.48 -23.33
N GLN A 137 11.80 15.60 -23.45
CA GLN A 137 11.22 16.82 -24.01
C GLN A 137 10.74 16.62 -25.45
N LYS A 138 11.35 15.71 -26.18
CA LYS A 138 10.96 15.37 -27.57
C LYS A 138 9.56 14.77 -27.62
N ASP A 139 9.26 13.83 -26.70
CA ASP A 139 7.94 13.17 -26.65
C ASP A 139 6.85 14.16 -26.23
N ILE A 140 7.15 15.08 -25.30
CA ILE A 140 6.24 16.16 -24.92
C ILE A 140 5.96 17.08 -26.10
N ASN A 141 6.98 17.48 -26.85
CA ASN A 141 6.80 18.34 -28.02
C ASN A 141 5.96 17.65 -29.11
N GLN A 142 6.19 16.36 -29.36
CA GLN A 142 5.37 15.58 -30.29
C GLN A 142 3.90 15.50 -29.84
N LEU A 143 3.65 15.29 -28.54
CA LEU A 143 2.29 15.30 -27.98
C LEU A 143 1.60 16.65 -28.21
N ILE A 144 2.29 17.75 -27.91
CA ILE A 144 1.76 19.11 -28.12
C ILE A 144 1.43 19.34 -29.59
N ASP A 145 2.29 18.91 -30.52
CA ASP A 145 2.05 19.06 -31.95
C ASP A 145 0.84 18.23 -32.44
N LEU A 146 0.66 17.02 -31.91
CA LEU A 146 -0.52 16.20 -32.17
C LEU A 146 -1.80 16.87 -31.66
N MET A 147 -1.77 17.41 -30.44
CA MET A 147 -2.90 18.13 -29.85
C MET A 147 -3.30 19.35 -30.70
N LYS A 148 -2.32 20.17 -31.10
CA LYS A 148 -2.55 21.36 -31.94
C LYS A 148 -3.15 21.03 -33.31
N LYS A 149 -2.81 19.89 -33.88
CA LYS A 149 -3.34 19.41 -35.18
C LYS A 149 -4.71 18.74 -35.06
N SER A 150 -5.09 18.32 -33.86
CA SER A 150 -6.34 17.61 -33.63
C SER A 150 -7.53 18.58 -33.67
N LYS A 151 -8.58 18.19 -34.41
CA LYS A 151 -9.84 18.97 -34.45
C LYS A 151 -10.79 18.61 -33.29
N ARG A 152 -10.66 17.42 -32.73
CA ARG A 152 -11.52 16.90 -31.63
C ARG A 152 -10.73 16.01 -30.71
N PRO A 153 -9.81 16.57 -29.89
CA PRO A 153 -9.02 15.76 -28.98
C PRO A 153 -9.91 15.17 -27.87
N ILE A 154 -9.59 13.96 -27.45
CA ILE A 154 -10.20 13.30 -26.29
C ILE A 154 -9.06 12.87 -25.37
N PHE A 155 -9.13 13.26 -24.09
CA PHE A 155 -8.23 12.82 -23.05
C PHE A 155 -8.84 11.64 -22.28
N TYR A 156 -8.22 10.48 -22.36
CA TYR A 156 -8.59 9.32 -21.55
C TYR A 156 -7.69 9.28 -20.32
N THR A 157 -8.22 9.64 -19.16
CA THR A 157 -7.47 9.76 -17.92
C THR A 157 -7.97 8.78 -16.86
N GLY A 158 -7.07 8.32 -16.01
CA GLY A 158 -7.39 7.36 -14.96
C GLY A 158 -6.97 7.84 -13.57
N GLY A 159 -7.00 6.93 -12.59
CA GLY A 159 -6.65 7.19 -11.19
C GLY A 159 -5.24 7.74 -10.97
N GLY A 160 -4.34 7.60 -11.93
CA GLY A 160 -2.99 8.18 -11.87
C GLY A 160 -3.00 9.70 -11.75
N VAL A 161 -3.97 10.39 -12.36
CA VAL A 161 -4.13 11.86 -12.20
C VAL A 161 -4.52 12.20 -10.76
N ILE A 162 -5.49 11.46 -10.21
CA ILE A 162 -5.95 11.64 -8.82
C ILE A 162 -4.80 11.40 -7.85
N ASN A 163 -4.05 10.32 -8.03
CA ASN A 163 -2.91 9.93 -7.19
C ASN A 163 -1.72 10.91 -7.31
N SER A 164 -1.67 11.72 -8.36
CA SER A 164 -0.67 12.78 -8.53
C SER A 164 -1.01 14.07 -7.77
N GLY A 165 -2.16 14.11 -7.13
CA GLY A 165 -2.60 15.19 -6.25
C GLY A 165 -3.44 16.27 -6.94
N PRO A 166 -4.00 17.22 -6.16
CA PRO A 166 -4.94 18.23 -6.67
C PRO A 166 -4.40 19.04 -7.83
N LYS A 167 -3.13 19.46 -7.79
CA LYS A 167 -2.48 20.23 -8.85
C LYS A 167 -2.52 19.54 -10.23
N ALA A 168 -2.41 18.20 -10.26
CA ALA A 168 -2.49 17.46 -11.52
C ALA A 168 -3.90 17.52 -12.12
N SER A 169 -4.93 17.46 -11.26
CA SER A 169 -6.32 17.60 -11.67
C SER A 169 -6.64 19.02 -12.15
N ASP A 170 -6.06 20.03 -11.51
CA ASP A 170 -6.21 21.43 -11.94
C ASP A 170 -5.57 21.65 -13.30
N LEU A 171 -4.33 21.21 -13.50
CA LEU A 171 -3.63 21.30 -14.78
C LEU A 171 -4.35 20.55 -15.91
N LEU A 172 -4.97 19.40 -15.59
CA LEU A 172 -5.77 18.68 -16.59
C LEU A 172 -7.02 19.45 -17.01
N ARG A 173 -7.62 20.25 -16.11
CA ARG A 173 -8.78 21.10 -16.44
C ARG A 173 -8.41 22.35 -17.25
N GLU A 174 -7.17 22.82 -17.09
CA GLU A 174 -6.65 23.96 -17.86
C GLU A 174 -6.25 23.58 -19.28
N LEU A 175 -5.91 22.30 -19.51
CA LEU A 175 -5.48 21.74 -20.79
C LEU A 175 -6.66 21.58 -21.76
#